data_618a2ba082dcfc93b2b18b919cd9a801
#
_entry.id   618a2ba082dcfc93b2b18b919cd9a801
#
_cell.length_a   1.000
_cell.length_b   1.000
_cell.length_c   1.000
_cell.angle_alpha   90.00
_cell.angle_beta   90.00
_cell.angle_gamma   90.00
#
_symmetry.space_group_name_H-M   'P 1'
#
loop_
_entity.id
_entity.type
_entity.pdbx_description
1 polymer ?
#
loop_
_entity_poly.entity_id
_entity_poly.type
_entity_poly.pdbx_seq_one_letter_code
_entity_poly.pdbx_strand_id
1 'polypeptide(L)'
;MKRKNAYLEKQEEFRKASMEAMQRTTEQYFIDCASIALNRKGWGEKRVREFLTEIAKVHDEFFDALKNVPETDYYRQKLDENLMPLCKLVPLVPFEERYEYLPEMRY
;
A
#
# COMPACT_ATOMS: atom_id res chain seq x y z
N MET A 1 -1.53 -39.59 2.08
CA MET A 1 -1.87 -38.17 2.11
C MET A 1 -1.98 -37.69 3.54
N LYS A 2 -1.17 -36.73 3.92
CA LYS A 2 -1.23 -36.18 5.26
C LYS A 2 -2.36 -35.17 5.36
N ARG A 3 -3.21 -35.33 6.33
CA ARG A 3 -4.19 -34.29 6.64
C ARG A 3 -3.49 -33.11 7.32
N LYS A 4 -3.83 -31.93 6.91
CA LYS A 4 -3.38 -30.75 7.59
C LYS A 4 -3.99 -30.72 9.00
N ASN A 5 -3.18 -30.42 9.99
CA ASN A 5 -3.65 -30.34 11.37
C ASN A 5 -4.62 -29.16 11.51
N ALA A 6 -5.82 -29.41 12.04
CA ALA A 6 -6.85 -28.39 12.21
C ALA A 6 -6.38 -27.24 13.11
N TYR A 7 -5.55 -27.52 14.10
CA TYR A 7 -4.97 -26.51 14.97
C TYR A 7 -4.05 -25.55 14.18
N LEU A 8 -3.20 -26.10 13.31
CA LEU A 8 -2.29 -25.29 12.48
C LEU A 8 -3.08 -24.45 11.46
N GLU A 9 -4.15 -24.99 10.89
CA GLU A 9 -5.01 -24.24 9.98
C GLU A 9 -5.67 -23.05 10.68
N LYS A 10 -6.16 -23.26 11.90
CA LYS A 10 -6.74 -22.18 12.70
C LYS A 10 -5.72 -21.12 13.08
N GLN A 11 -4.47 -21.52 13.39
CA GLN A 11 -3.40 -20.58 13.66
C GLN A 11 -3.07 -19.72 12.44
N GLU A 12 -3.01 -20.34 11.26
CA GLU A 12 -2.74 -19.61 10.02
C GLU A 12 -3.87 -18.62 9.71
N GLU A 13 -5.13 -19.04 9.86
CA GLU A 13 -6.28 -18.18 9.66
C GLU A 13 -6.27 -16.99 10.63
N PHE A 14 -6.00 -17.25 11.91
CA PHE A 14 -5.91 -16.20 12.92
C PHE A 14 -4.79 -15.22 12.61
N ARG A 15 -3.61 -15.72 12.24
CA ARG A 15 -2.47 -14.87 11.89
C ARG A 15 -2.79 -14.00 10.68
N LYS A 16 -3.39 -14.59 9.64
CA LYS A 16 -3.78 -13.87 8.43
C LYS A 16 -4.81 -12.77 8.75
N ALA A 17 -5.84 -13.11 9.51
CA ALA A 17 -6.86 -12.15 9.92
C ALA A 17 -6.28 -11.02 10.75
N SER A 18 -5.32 -11.32 11.64
CA SER A 18 -4.64 -10.32 12.47
C SER A 18 -3.79 -9.38 11.62
N MET A 19 -3.10 -9.90 10.61
CA MET A 19 -2.31 -9.09 9.69
C MET A 19 -3.18 -8.17 8.85
N GLU A 20 -4.31 -8.68 8.35
CA GLU A 20 -5.27 -7.88 7.60
C GLU A 20 -5.88 -6.76 8.45
N ALA A 21 -6.23 -7.07 9.70
CA ALA A 21 -6.76 -6.08 10.64
C ALA A 21 -5.73 -5.00 10.94
N MET A 22 -4.47 -5.38 11.14
CA MET A 22 -3.37 -4.44 11.38
C MET A 22 -3.15 -3.53 10.16
N GLN A 23 -3.18 -4.11 8.97
CA GLN A 23 -3.05 -3.34 7.73
C GLN A 23 -4.16 -2.31 7.60
N ARG A 24 -5.41 -2.69 7.84
CA ARG A 24 -6.56 -1.77 7.79
C ARG A 24 -6.44 -0.68 8.84
N THR A 25 -5.99 -1.02 10.03
CA THR A 25 -5.76 -0.04 11.10
C THR A 25 -4.71 0.97 10.70
N THR A 26 -3.61 0.52 10.13
CA THR A 26 -2.53 1.41 9.66
C THR A 26 -3.00 2.32 8.54
N GLU A 27 -3.76 1.80 7.58
CA GLU A 27 -4.34 2.58 6.49
C GLU A 27 -5.28 3.65 7.03
N GLN A 28 -6.16 3.29 7.96
CA GLN A 28 -7.09 4.25 8.55
C GLN A 28 -6.35 5.34 9.31
N TYR A 29 -5.34 4.98 10.08
CA TYR A 29 -4.53 5.96 10.81
C TYR A 29 -3.83 6.92 9.86
N PHE A 30 -3.27 6.42 8.75
CA PHE A 30 -2.66 7.27 7.73
C PHE A 30 -3.68 8.25 7.14
N ILE A 31 -4.89 7.78 6.84
CA ILE A 31 -5.96 8.62 6.31
C ILE A 31 -6.32 9.73 7.30
N ASP A 32 -6.42 9.39 8.58
CA ASP A 32 -6.72 10.36 9.63
C ASP A 32 -5.62 11.41 9.74
N CYS A 33 -4.37 10.98 9.76
CA CYS A 33 -3.22 11.89 9.82
C CYS A 33 -3.15 12.79 8.58
N ALA A 34 -3.37 12.23 7.40
CA ALA A 34 -3.37 12.99 6.15
C ALA A 34 -4.47 14.06 6.16
N SER A 35 -5.68 13.68 6.62
CA SER A 35 -6.81 14.60 6.70
C SER A 35 -6.51 15.79 7.63
N ILE A 36 -5.95 15.50 8.79
CA ILE A 36 -5.59 16.54 9.76
C ILE A 36 -4.47 17.44 9.19
N ALA A 37 -3.45 16.84 8.59
CA ALA A 37 -2.33 17.58 8.02
C ALA A 37 -2.77 18.51 6.90
N LEU A 38 -3.65 18.05 6.01
CA LEU A 38 -4.19 18.86 4.92
C LEU A 38 -5.03 20.00 5.46
N ASN A 39 -5.83 19.75 6.49
CA ASN A 39 -6.62 20.80 7.14
C ASN A 39 -5.72 21.86 7.76
N ARG A 40 -4.60 21.45 8.37
CA ARG A 40 -3.60 22.39 8.90
C ARG A 40 -2.94 23.22 7.82
N LYS A 41 -2.92 22.74 6.59
CA LYS A 41 -2.45 23.48 5.40
C LYS A 41 -3.53 24.40 4.82
N GLY A 42 -4.69 24.46 5.42
CA GLY A 42 -5.78 25.34 5.02
C GLY A 42 -6.82 24.70 4.11
N TRP A 43 -6.80 23.37 3.93
CA TRP A 43 -7.80 22.69 3.13
C TRP A 43 -9.07 22.45 3.95
N GLY A 44 -10.23 22.81 3.37
CA GLY A 44 -11.52 22.50 3.97
C GLY A 44 -11.95 21.06 3.75
N GLU A 45 -13.06 20.68 4.38
CA GLU A 45 -13.60 19.33 4.34
C GLU A 45 -13.82 18.81 2.93
N LYS A 46 -14.43 19.59 2.05
CA LYS A 46 -14.70 19.16 0.67
C LYS A 46 -13.42 18.78 -0.07
N ARG A 47 -12.39 19.63 0.04
CA ARG A 47 -11.12 19.41 -0.64
C ARG A 47 -10.38 18.22 -0.08
N VAL A 48 -10.43 18.01 1.23
CA VAL A 48 -9.86 16.83 1.88
C VAL A 48 -10.54 15.56 1.39
N ARG A 49 -11.86 15.54 1.30
CA ARG A 49 -12.62 14.38 0.82
C ARG A 49 -12.33 14.06 -0.64
N GLU A 50 -12.21 15.06 -1.49
CA GLU A 50 -11.81 14.87 -2.89
C GLU A 50 -10.43 14.27 -3.00
N PHE A 51 -9.48 14.72 -2.17
CA PHE A 51 -8.14 14.18 -2.12
C PHE A 51 -8.13 12.71 -1.67
N LEU A 52 -8.89 12.37 -0.64
CA LEU A 52 -8.97 10.99 -0.16
C LEU A 52 -9.58 10.06 -1.22
N THR A 53 -10.56 10.53 -1.98
CA THR A 53 -11.14 9.78 -3.09
C THR A 53 -10.09 9.52 -4.16
N GLU A 54 -9.28 10.51 -4.48
CA GLU A 54 -8.20 10.36 -5.45
C GLU A 54 -7.13 9.40 -4.97
N ILE A 55 -6.76 9.45 -3.68
CA ILE A 55 -5.82 8.47 -3.09
C ILE A 55 -6.33 7.04 -3.29
N ALA A 56 -7.62 6.80 -3.05
CA ALA A 56 -8.20 5.47 -3.23
C ALA A 56 -8.08 4.97 -4.66
N LYS A 57 -8.31 5.85 -5.63
CA LYS A 57 -8.16 5.52 -7.05
C LYS A 57 -6.71 5.19 -7.41
N VAL A 58 -5.78 6.00 -6.95
CA VAL A 58 -4.35 5.79 -7.20
C VAL A 58 -3.87 4.50 -6.53
N HIS A 59 -4.31 4.25 -5.30
CA HIS A 59 -3.99 3.02 -4.59
C HIS A 59 -4.41 1.80 -5.42
N ASP A 60 -5.63 1.78 -5.91
CA ASP A 60 -6.13 0.65 -6.69
C ASP A 60 -5.41 0.52 -8.04
N GLU A 61 -5.07 1.64 -8.65
CA GLU A 61 -4.35 1.64 -9.93
C GLU A 61 -3.00 0.96 -9.86
N PHE A 62 -2.24 1.19 -8.77
CA PHE A 62 -0.87 0.68 -8.65
C PHE A 62 -0.72 -0.50 -7.70
N PHE A 63 -1.80 -1.01 -7.14
CA PHE A 63 -1.70 -2.02 -6.07
C PHE A 63 -0.99 -3.30 -6.52
N ASP A 64 -1.09 -3.67 -7.79
CA ASP A 64 -0.41 -4.85 -8.32
C ASP A 64 1.12 -4.75 -8.29
N ALA A 65 1.66 -3.53 -8.12
CA ALA A 65 3.10 -3.35 -7.88
C ALA A 65 3.58 -4.05 -6.60
N LEU A 66 2.69 -4.25 -5.63
CA LEU A 66 3.00 -4.84 -4.33
C LEU A 66 2.66 -6.33 -4.26
N LYS A 67 2.04 -6.86 -5.31
CA LYS A 67 1.64 -8.27 -5.39
C LYS A 67 2.73 -9.11 -6.06
N ASN A 68 2.55 -10.43 -5.99
CA ASN A 68 3.40 -11.38 -6.72
C ASN A 68 2.60 -11.98 -7.86
N VAL A 69 2.43 -11.21 -8.92
CA VAL A 69 1.69 -11.58 -10.13
C VAL A 69 2.54 -11.24 -11.36
N PRO A 70 2.24 -11.81 -12.55
CA PRO A 70 3.05 -11.54 -13.74
C PRO A 70 3.16 -10.07 -14.12
N GLU A 71 2.15 -9.27 -13.80
CA GLU A 71 2.09 -7.84 -14.13
C GLU A 71 2.83 -6.94 -13.14
N THR A 72 3.40 -7.49 -12.08
CA THR A 72 4.01 -6.72 -11.00
C THR A 72 5.09 -5.77 -11.51
N ASP A 73 5.99 -6.25 -12.36
CA ASP A 73 7.09 -5.42 -12.86
C ASP A 73 6.59 -4.23 -13.66
N TYR A 74 5.54 -4.43 -14.46
CA TYR A 74 4.90 -3.36 -15.19
C TYR A 74 4.37 -2.27 -14.26
N TYR A 75 3.64 -2.67 -13.20
CA TYR A 75 3.06 -1.71 -12.26
C TYR A 75 4.11 -1.02 -11.40
N ARG A 76 5.21 -1.70 -11.07
CA ARG A 76 6.36 -1.08 -10.37
C ARG A 76 6.98 0.01 -11.23
N GLN A 77 7.17 -0.28 -12.50
CA GLN A 77 7.70 0.70 -13.45
C GLN A 77 6.76 1.91 -13.58
N LYS A 78 5.45 1.65 -13.71
CA LYS A 78 4.46 2.73 -13.82
C LYS A 78 4.39 3.58 -12.57
N LEU A 79 4.46 2.96 -11.40
CA LEU A 79 4.51 3.69 -10.13
C LEU A 79 5.69 4.65 -10.10
N ASP A 80 6.88 4.16 -10.43
CA ASP A 80 8.09 4.98 -10.44
C ASP A 80 8.04 6.08 -11.50
N GLU A 81 7.53 5.79 -12.69
CA GLU A 81 7.35 6.79 -13.75
C GLU A 81 6.44 7.94 -13.30
N ASN A 82 5.42 7.64 -12.52
CA ASN A 82 4.49 8.65 -12.00
C ASN A 82 5.07 9.44 -10.82
N LEU A 83 6.02 8.85 -10.09
CA LEU A 83 6.68 9.51 -8.96
C LEU A 83 7.84 10.40 -9.39
N MET A 84 8.56 10.03 -10.45
CA MET A 84 9.76 10.75 -10.88
C MET A 84 9.55 12.25 -11.11
N PRO A 85 8.46 12.70 -11.75
CA PRO A 85 8.23 14.13 -11.92
C PRO A 85 8.07 14.91 -10.61
N LEU A 86 7.75 14.23 -9.52
CA LEU A 86 7.56 14.82 -8.19
C LEU A 86 8.87 14.88 -7.38
N CYS A 87 9.94 14.28 -7.90
CA CYS A 87 11.22 14.14 -7.19
C CYS A 87 12.31 15.00 -7.84
N LYS A 88 12.02 16.29 -8.04
CA LYS A 88 12.98 17.23 -8.64
C LYS A 88 14.01 17.74 -7.66
N LEU A 89 13.62 17.91 -6.40
CA LEU A 89 14.49 18.42 -5.34
C LEU A 89 15.21 17.30 -4.61
N VAL A 90 14.52 16.18 -4.40
CA VAL A 90 15.06 15.00 -3.73
C VAL A 90 14.91 13.82 -4.69
N PRO A 91 16.00 13.14 -5.06
CA PRO A 91 15.93 12.01 -5.98
C PRO A 91 15.00 10.91 -5.45
N LEU A 92 14.29 10.24 -6.38
CA LEU A 92 13.45 9.10 -6.02
C LEU A 92 14.30 7.94 -5.51
N VAL A 93 14.01 7.47 -4.31
CA VAL A 93 14.66 6.27 -3.76
C VAL A 93 14.22 5.06 -4.59
N PRO A 94 15.13 4.15 -4.96
CA PRO A 94 14.78 2.95 -5.72
C PRO A 94 13.66 2.14 -5.07
N PHE A 95 12.84 1.48 -5.90
CA PHE A 95 11.69 0.72 -5.42
C PHE A 95 12.06 -0.28 -4.34
N GLU A 96 13.14 -1.03 -4.51
CA GLU A 96 13.58 -2.08 -3.60
C GLU A 96 13.94 -1.51 -2.23
N GLU A 97 14.43 -0.28 -2.18
CA GLU A 97 14.75 0.38 -0.91
C GLU A 97 13.51 0.97 -0.25
N ARG A 98 12.56 1.50 -1.05
CA ARG A 98 11.29 2.01 -0.50
C ARG A 98 10.41 0.91 0.07
N TYR A 99 10.50 -0.29 -0.50
CA TYR A 99 9.65 -1.44 -0.15
C TYR A 99 10.51 -2.63 0.28
N GLU A 100 11.46 -2.40 1.16
CA GLU A 100 12.45 -3.39 1.59
C GLU A 100 11.84 -4.62 2.27
N TYR A 101 10.61 -4.52 2.79
CA TYR A 101 9.95 -5.62 3.47
C TYR A 101 9.08 -6.48 2.58
N LEU A 102 9.00 -6.16 1.29
CA LEU A 102 8.26 -7.01 0.36
C LEU A 102 9.03 -8.31 0.10
N PRO A 103 8.32 -9.45 0.02
CA PRO A 103 8.98 -10.71 -0.28
C PRO A 103 9.53 -10.70 -1.70
N GLU A 104 10.60 -11.48 -1.92
CA GLU A 104 11.15 -11.70 -3.25
C GLU A 104 10.12 -12.33 -4.17
N MET A 105 10.02 -11.82 -5.41
CA MET A 105 9.04 -12.33 -6.37
C MET A 105 9.46 -13.67 -6.95
N ARG A 106 8.51 -14.62 -6.95
CA ARG A 106 8.69 -15.97 -7.49
C ARG A 106 7.42 -16.38 -8.24
N TYR A 107 7.41 -16.17 -9.51
CA TYR A 107 6.32 -16.67 -10.35
C TYR A 107 6.85 -17.23 -11.65
#